data_6f706f3120ff6ec5782fabd3cea08654
#
_entry.id   6f706f3120ff6ec5782fabd3cea08654
#
_cell.length_a   1.000
_cell.length_b   1.000
_cell.length_c   1.000
_cell.angle_alpha   90.00
_cell.angle_beta   90.00
_cell.angle_gamma   90.00
#
_symmetry.space_group_name_H-M   'P 1'
#
loop_
_entity.id
_entity.type
_entity.pdbx_description
1 polymer ?
#
loop_
_entity_poly.entity_id
_entity_poly.type
_entity_poly.pdbx_seq_one_letter_code
_entity_poly.pdbx_strand_id
1 'polypeptide(L)'
;MNIAILSKGETLYSTQSLLKAGTKRKHVMEVLDPSHCSLSIENGKSVVRFHDEIVDDLDAIIPRIGASRTYYGATLVRHFNAMNVFSVVSAEAILQTRDKWTCSQLLSRFNVPIPKTILGSSSNLEYLLSNFKNESVIIKILEGTHGNGVILADNYLSALSTIETLKTAGVKFLLQ
;
A
#
# COMPACT_ATOMS: atom_id res chain seq x y z
N MET A 1 16.62 17.42 13.63
CA MET A 1 16.17 16.02 13.58
C MET A 1 16.83 15.37 12.39
N ASN A 2 17.25 14.13 12.53
CA ASN A 2 17.73 13.28 11.46
C ASN A 2 16.55 12.47 10.91
N ILE A 3 16.20 12.66 9.64
CA ILE A 3 14.98 12.10 9.04
C ILE A 3 15.34 11.34 7.79
N ALA A 4 14.99 10.07 7.72
CA ALA A 4 15.18 9.27 6.52
C ALA A 4 13.86 9.12 5.72
N ILE A 5 13.95 9.24 4.40
CA ILE A 5 12.87 8.90 3.48
C ILE A 5 13.11 7.47 2.97
N LEU A 6 12.23 6.54 3.29
CA LEU A 6 12.31 5.18 2.78
C LEU A 6 11.76 5.16 1.35
N SER A 7 12.62 5.29 0.35
CA SER A 7 12.24 5.43 -1.06
C SER A 7 13.15 4.64 -1.98
N LYS A 8 12.57 4.03 -3.02
CA LYS A 8 13.30 3.30 -4.06
C LYS A 8 14.28 4.16 -4.86
N GLY A 9 14.09 5.48 -4.88
CA GLY A 9 14.93 6.35 -5.69
C GLY A 9 14.98 7.78 -5.17
N GLU A 10 16.18 8.27 -5.01
CA GLU A 10 16.44 9.63 -4.57
C GLU A 10 15.97 10.68 -5.61
N THR A 11 16.07 10.35 -6.90
CA THR A 11 15.72 11.25 -8.01
C THR A 11 14.23 11.39 -8.27
N LEU A 12 13.37 10.58 -7.61
CA LEU A 12 11.93 10.68 -7.77
C LEU A 12 11.42 12.04 -7.31
N TYR A 13 10.51 12.63 -8.09
CA TYR A 13 9.95 13.96 -7.81
C TYR A 13 9.45 14.11 -6.37
N SER A 14 8.67 13.14 -5.88
CA SER A 14 8.12 13.20 -4.52
C SER A 14 9.21 13.08 -3.45
N THR A 15 10.26 12.27 -3.69
CA THR A 15 11.40 12.15 -2.76
C THR A 15 12.19 13.45 -2.71
N GLN A 16 12.50 14.04 -3.87
CA GLN A 16 13.18 15.33 -3.96
C GLN A 16 12.38 16.46 -3.30
N SER A 17 11.05 16.45 -3.45
CA SER A 17 10.18 17.46 -2.81
C SER A 17 10.22 17.35 -1.30
N LEU A 18 10.24 16.12 -0.74
CA LEU A 18 10.36 15.89 0.70
C LEU A 18 11.74 16.28 1.22
N LEU A 19 12.82 15.91 0.51
CA LEU A 19 14.19 16.34 0.86
C LEU A 19 14.29 17.86 0.96
N LYS A 20 13.85 18.58 -0.08
CA LYS A 20 13.86 20.05 -0.09
C LYS A 20 13.02 20.65 1.05
N ALA A 21 11.84 20.07 1.33
CA ALA A 21 10.96 20.55 2.39
C ALA A 21 11.56 20.35 3.79
N GLY A 22 12.23 19.22 4.04
CA GLY A 22 12.91 18.92 5.29
C GLY A 22 14.13 19.80 5.49
N THR A 23 15.00 19.92 4.50
CA THR A 23 16.20 20.78 4.53
C THR A 23 15.83 22.25 4.76
N LYS A 24 14.77 22.75 4.11
CA LYS A 24 14.25 24.11 4.34
C LYS A 24 13.84 24.33 5.80
N ARG A 25 13.43 23.28 6.50
CA ARG A 25 13.07 23.28 7.94
C ARG A 25 14.24 22.97 8.85
N LYS A 26 15.47 22.93 8.31
CA LYS A 26 16.72 22.68 9.05
C LYS A 26 16.79 21.26 9.66
N HIS A 27 16.16 20.28 9.02
CA HIS A 27 16.37 18.87 9.33
C HIS A 27 17.53 18.32 8.50
N VAL A 28 18.26 17.37 9.05
CA VAL A 28 19.18 16.51 8.28
C VAL A 28 18.33 15.47 7.59
N MET A 29 18.43 15.40 6.26
CA MET A 29 17.57 14.54 5.44
C MET A 29 18.42 13.56 4.66
N GLU A 30 18.01 12.29 4.64
CA GLU A 30 18.63 11.24 3.83
C GLU A 30 17.58 10.37 3.15
N VAL A 31 18.01 9.55 2.20
CA VAL A 31 17.17 8.59 1.50
C VAL A 31 17.75 7.20 1.69
N LEU A 32 16.93 6.29 2.22
CA LEU A 32 17.26 4.88 2.35
C LEU A 32 16.39 4.08 1.36
N ASP A 33 17.02 3.43 0.38
CA ASP A 33 16.28 2.46 -0.45
C ASP A 33 16.06 1.18 0.37
N PRO A 34 14.79 0.79 0.63
CA PRO A 34 14.50 -0.44 1.35
C PRO A 34 15.15 -1.70 0.77
N SER A 35 15.54 -1.67 -0.51
CA SER A 35 16.22 -2.81 -1.15
C SER A 35 17.66 -3.01 -0.70
N HIS A 36 18.25 -1.99 -0.14
CA HIS A 36 19.60 -2.02 0.39
C HIS A 36 19.64 -2.04 1.92
N CYS A 37 18.47 -2.14 2.55
CA CYS A 37 18.37 -2.34 3.99
C CYS A 37 18.37 -3.83 4.34
N SER A 38 19.11 -4.20 5.38
CA SER A 38 19.01 -5.50 6.04
C SER A 38 18.52 -5.33 7.48
N LEU A 39 17.78 -6.34 7.97
CA LEU A 39 17.14 -6.32 9.27
C LEU A 39 17.66 -7.49 10.10
N SER A 40 18.06 -7.23 11.33
CA SER A 40 18.44 -8.29 12.28
C SER A 40 17.89 -8.00 13.66
N ILE A 41 17.78 -9.07 14.46
CA ILE A 41 17.52 -8.99 15.89
C ILE A 41 18.76 -9.53 16.58
N GLU A 42 19.50 -8.66 17.25
CA GLU A 42 20.77 -8.98 17.88
C GLU A 42 20.66 -8.72 19.38
N ASN A 43 20.89 -9.75 20.19
CA ASN A 43 20.76 -9.67 21.65
C ASN A 43 19.40 -9.05 22.12
N GLY A 44 18.31 -9.41 21.43
CA GLY A 44 16.97 -8.89 21.71
C GLY A 44 16.69 -7.46 21.23
N LYS A 45 17.61 -6.83 20.49
CA LYS A 45 17.44 -5.50 19.92
C LYS A 45 17.28 -5.55 18.42
N SER A 46 16.37 -4.74 17.90
CA SER A 46 16.22 -4.53 16.45
C SER A 46 17.38 -3.70 15.91
N VAL A 47 17.95 -4.14 14.79
CA VAL A 47 19.06 -3.47 14.11
C VAL A 47 18.73 -3.36 12.63
N VAL A 48 18.90 -2.18 12.07
CA VAL A 48 18.80 -1.91 10.64
C VAL A 48 20.18 -1.57 10.12
N ARG A 49 20.56 -2.17 8.98
CA ARG A 49 21.76 -1.77 8.23
C ARG A 49 21.36 -1.31 6.84
N PHE A 50 22.02 -0.27 6.38
CA PHE A 50 21.94 0.23 5.02
C PHE A 50 23.31 0.17 4.39
N HIS A 51 23.46 -0.58 3.29
CA HIS A 51 24.79 -0.90 2.69
C HIS A 51 25.80 -1.42 3.73
N ASP A 52 25.34 -2.33 4.60
CA ASP A 52 26.11 -2.95 5.69
C ASP A 52 26.49 -2.04 6.87
N GLU A 53 26.22 -0.73 6.80
CA GLU A 53 26.39 0.22 7.90
C GLU A 53 25.15 0.27 8.80
N ILE A 54 25.38 0.31 10.12
CA ILE A 54 24.29 0.40 11.11
C ILE A 54 23.63 1.79 11.02
N VAL A 55 22.29 1.80 10.98
CA VAL A 55 21.48 3.02 11.04
C VAL A 55 20.96 3.17 12.46
N ASP A 56 21.55 4.05 13.25
CA ASP A 56 21.24 4.20 14.68
C ASP A 56 20.96 5.64 15.14
N ASP A 57 21.08 6.64 14.25
CA ASP A 57 20.98 8.06 14.56
C ASP A 57 19.72 8.76 14.04
N LEU A 58 18.68 8.00 13.64
CA LEU A 58 17.45 8.56 13.10
C LEU A 58 16.44 8.94 14.20
N ASP A 59 15.87 10.13 14.08
CA ASP A 59 14.73 10.57 14.88
C ASP A 59 13.40 10.12 14.25
N ALA A 60 13.32 10.14 12.91
CA ALA A 60 12.08 9.82 12.20
C ALA A 60 12.30 9.23 10.80
N ILE A 61 11.29 8.53 10.32
CA ILE A 61 11.21 8.01 8.94
C ILE A 61 9.94 8.48 8.22
N ILE A 62 10.05 8.69 6.90
CA ILE A 62 8.93 8.97 6.00
C ILE A 62 8.83 7.80 4.99
N PRO A 63 7.96 6.82 5.21
CA PRO A 63 7.81 5.69 4.31
C PRO A 63 7.20 6.10 2.95
N ARG A 64 7.90 5.78 1.86
CA ARG A 64 7.44 5.89 0.46
C ARG A 64 7.50 4.53 -0.21
N ILE A 65 6.83 3.56 0.41
CA ILE A 65 6.89 2.15 0.03
C ILE A 65 6.06 1.88 -1.23
N GLY A 66 6.70 1.37 -2.25
CA GLY A 66 6.04 0.92 -3.47
C GLY A 66 5.31 -0.43 -3.29
N ALA A 67 4.33 -0.66 -4.17
CA ALA A 67 3.47 -1.83 -4.13
C ALA A 67 4.20 -3.18 -4.14
N SER A 68 5.26 -3.29 -4.93
CA SER A 68 6.06 -4.53 -5.05
C SER A 68 6.86 -4.90 -3.80
N ARG A 69 6.96 -3.98 -2.83
CA ARG A 69 7.75 -4.17 -1.60
C ARG A 69 6.95 -3.90 -0.33
N THR A 70 5.63 -4.01 -0.41
CA THR A 70 4.72 -3.67 0.68
C THR A 70 5.07 -4.42 1.97
N TYR A 71 5.24 -5.74 1.90
CA TYR A 71 5.56 -6.55 3.08
C TYR A 71 6.89 -6.16 3.71
N TYR A 72 7.96 -6.10 2.91
CA TYR A 72 9.29 -5.77 3.42
C TYR A 72 9.36 -4.32 3.94
N GLY A 73 8.74 -3.38 3.22
CA GLY A 73 8.67 -1.99 3.66
C GLY A 73 7.91 -1.81 4.97
N ALA A 74 6.79 -2.51 5.15
CA ALA A 74 6.06 -2.51 6.42
C ALA A 74 6.90 -3.14 7.55
N THR A 75 7.63 -4.22 7.26
CA THR A 75 8.53 -4.85 8.22
C THR A 75 9.68 -3.92 8.63
N LEU A 76 10.27 -3.20 7.68
CA LEU A 76 11.29 -2.20 7.94
C LEU A 76 10.75 -1.06 8.84
N VAL A 77 9.53 -0.59 8.59
CA VAL A 77 8.87 0.41 9.46
C VAL A 77 8.71 -0.12 10.88
N ARG A 78 8.27 -1.38 11.07
CA ARG A 78 8.18 -1.99 12.41
C ARG A 78 9.54 -2.07 13.11
N HIS A 79 10.60 -2.38 12.35
CA HIS A 79 11.96 -2.44 12.89
C HIS A 79 12.41 -1.08 13.42
N PHE A 80 12.24 -0.02 12.64
CA PHE A 80 12.52 1.34 13.07
C PHE A 80 11.67 1.76 14.29
N ASN A 81 10.38 1.41 14.31
CA ASN A 81 9.54 1.67 15.48
C ASN A 81 10.05 0.94 16.73
N ALA A 82 10.55 -0.29 16.60
CA ALA A 82 11.15 -1.03 17.70
C ALA A 82 12.49 -0.41 18.18
N MET A 83 13.14 0.38 17.33
CA MET A 83 14.32 1.20 17.66
C MET A 83 13.94 2.59 18.21
N ASN A 84 12.65 2.85 18.49
CA ASN A 84 12.09 4.14 18.91
C ASN A 84 12.18 5.26 17.87
N VAL A 85 12.36 4.93 16.60
CA VAL A 85 12.33 5.90 15.51
C VAL A 85 10.87 6.17 15.14
N PHE A 86 10.48 7.45 15.10
CA PHE A 86 9.11 7.85 14.75
C PHE A 86 8.82 7.59 13.27
N SER A 87 7.65 7.07 12.95
CA SER A 87 7.18 6.93 11.57
C SER A 87 5.89 7.71 11.33
N VAL A 88 5.84 8.49 10.25
CA VAL A 88 4.63 9.25 9.86
C VAL A 88 3.49 8.36 9.38
N VAL A 89 3.76 7.10 9.05
CA VAL A 89 2.77 6.10 8.64
C VAL A 89 3.10 4.78 9.35
N SER A 90 2.11 4.15 9.97
CA SER A 90 2.32 2.84 10.61
C SER A 90 2.49 1.72 9.58
N ALA A 91 3.18 0.66 9.97
CA ALA A 91 3.32 -0.54 9.15
C ALA A 91 1.95 -1.17 8.82
N GLU A 92 1.04 -1.16 9.78
CA GLU A 92 -0.33 -1.66 9.63
C GLU A 92 -1.12 -0.84 8.60
N ALA A 93 -1.00 0.49 8.62
CA ALA A 93 -1.64 1.35 7.62
C ALA A 93 -1.11 1.06 6.20
N ILE A 94 0.20 0.82 6.04
CA ILE A 94 0.80 0.43 4.76
C ILE A 94 0.18 -0.89 4.25
N LEU A 95 0.02 -1.89 5.12
CA LEU A 95 -0.55 -3.18 4.76
C LEU A 95 -2.06 -3.08 4.46
N GLN A 96 -2.81 -2.39 5.30
CA GLN A 96 -4.27 -2.24 5.17
C GLN A 96 -4.68 -1.49 3.90
N THR A 97 -3.94 -0.43 3.56
CA THR A 97 -4.24 0.37 2.37
C THR A 97 -3.81 -0.31 1.06
N ARG A 98 -3.07 -1.40 1.14
CA ARG A 98 -2.68 -2.20 -0.01
C ARG A 98 -3.85 -2.98 -0.61
N ASP A 99 -4.72 -3.51 0.23
CA ASP A 99 -5.93 -4.22 -0.15
C ASP A 99 -7.11 -3.24 -0.21
N LYS A 100 -7.73 -3.13 -1.39
CA LYS A 100 -8.85 -2.21 -1.64
C LYS A 100 -10.09 -2.54 -0.80
N TRP A 101 -10.33 -3.82 -0.51
CA TRP A 101 -11.47 -4.22 0.31
C TRP A 101 -11.25 -3.85 1.76
N THR A 102 -10.10 -4.20 2.33
CA THR A 102 -9.71 -3.82 3.69
C THR A 102 -9.74 -2.29 3.87
N CYS A 103 -9.23 -1.56 2.88
CA CYS A 103 -9.30 -0.09 2.88
C CYS A 103 -10.75 0.41 2.88
N SER A 104 -11.63 -0.17 2.06
CA SER A 104 -13.06 0.20 2.02
C SER A 104 -13.77 -0.10 3.35
N GLN A 105 -13.49 -1.24 3.99
CA GLN A 105 -14.04 -1.57 5.31
C GLN A 105 -13.60 -0.55 6.37
N LEU A 106 -12.32 -0.15 6.34
CA LEU A 106 -11.79 0.83 7.27
C LEU A 106 -12.45 2.20 7.07
N LEU A 107 -12.55 2.68 5.84
CA LEU A 107 -13.18 3.95 5.51
C LEU A 107 -14.66 3.97 5.91
N SER A 108 -15.39 2.88 5.65
CA SER A 108 -16.79 2.72 6.04
C SER A 108 -16.98 2.81 7.57
N ARG A 109 -16.07 2.20 8.34
CA ARG A 109 -16.10 2.27 9.81
C ARG A 109 -16.02 3.71 10.34
N PHE A 110 -15.34 4.59 9.62
CA PHE A 110 -15.20 6.01 9.97
C PHE A 110 -16.21 6.91 9.24
N ASN A 111 -17.25 6.32 8.63
CA ASN A 111 -18.28 7.04 7.88
C ASN A 111 -17.72 7.92 6.74
N VAL A 112 -16.58 7.55 6.17
CA VAL A 112 -16.05 8.21 4.98
C VAL A 112 -16.90 7.75 3.78
N PRO A 113 -17.45 8.66 2.97
CA PRO A 113 -18.21 8.29 1.78
C PRO A 113 -17.37 7.47 0.79
N ILE A 114 -17.88 6.31 0.43
CA ILE A 114 -17.29 5.43 -0.59
C ILE A 114 -18.37 5.00 -1.58
N PRO A 115 -18.03 4.69 -2.83
CA PRO A 115 -18.98 4.09 -3.76
C PRO A 115 -19.53 2.78 -3.21
N LYS A 116 -20.72 2.39 -3.66
CA LYS A 116 -21.24 1.04 -3.39
C LYS A 116 -20.20 0.01 -3.84
N THR A 117 -19.76 -0.82 -2.92
CA THR A 117 -18.68 -1.77 -3.15
C THR A 117 -19.10 -3.15 -2.68
N ILE A 118 -18.92 -4.15 -3.53
CA ILE A 118 -19.25 -5.54 -3.25
C ILE A 118 -18.01 -6.41 -3.46
N LEU A 119 -17.67 -7.19 -2.43
CA LEU A 119 -16.69 -8.27 -2.54
C LEU A 119 -17.46 -9.58 -2.64
N GLY A 120 -17.31 -10.29 -3.75
CA GLY A 120 -17.99 -11.55 -3.96
C GLY A 120 -17.02 -12.73 -3.94
N SER A 121 -17.31 -13.71 -3.08
CA SER A 121 -16.75 -15.07 -3.18
C SER A 121 -17.79 -16.06 -3.71
N SER A 122 -18.97 -15.56 -4.07
CA SER A 122 -20.14 -16.35 -4.40
C SER A 122 -19.97 -17.16 -5.70
N SER A 123 -20.50 -18.37 -5.70
CA SER A 123 -20.75 -19.13 -6.94
C SER A 123 -21.86 -18.50 -7.80
N ASN A 124 -22.69 -17.64 -7.21
CA ASN A 124 -23.79 -16.98 -7.90
C ASN A 124 -23.41 -15.57 -8.36
N LEU A 125 -22.82 -15.49 -9.54
CA LEU A 125 -22.39 -14.23 -10.15
C LEU A 125 -23.56 -13.35 -10.57
N GLU A 126 -24.69 -13.96 -10.96
CA GLU A 126 -25.92 -13.24 -11.29
C GLU A 126 -26.45 -12.43 -10.09
N TYR A 127 -26.43 -13.05 -8.92
CA TYR A 127 -26.81 -12.34 -7.69
C TYR A 127 -25.88 -11.15 -7.39
N LEU A 128 -24.57 -11.31 -7.60
CA LEU A 128 -23.63 -10.20 -7.39
C LEU A 128 -23.92 -9.05 -8.35
N LEU A 129 -24.14 -9.34 -9.62
CA LEU A 129 -24.42 -8.36 -10.65
C LEU A 129 -25.81 -7.74 -10.53
N SER A 130 -26.81 -8.45 -10.03
CA SER A 130 -28.16 -7.90 -9.79
C SER A 130 -28.18 -6.70 -8.85
N ASN A 131 -27.14 -6.58 -8.02
CA ASN A 131 -26.97 -5.42 -7.14
C ASN A 131 -26.69 -4.09 -7.90
N PHE A 132 -26.34 -4.15 -9.17
CA PHE A 132 -26.02 -2.98 -9.99
C PHE A 132 -27.11 -2.65 -11.03
N LYS A 133 -28.27 -3.36 -11.01
CA LYS A 133 -29.48 -3.05 -11.80
C LYS A 133 -29.21 -2.74 -13.29
N ASN A 134 -28.35 -3.50 -13.94
CA ASN A 134 -27.93 -3.28 -15.33
C ASN A 134 -27.14 -1.98 -15.59
N GLU A 135 -26.63 -1.34 -14.55
CA GLU A 135 -25.70 -0.24 -14.71
C GLU A 135 -24.28 -0.76 -15.11
N SER A 136 -23.46 0.14 -15.63
CA SER A 136 -22.03 -0.17 -15.83
C SER A 136 -21.36 -0.49 -14.51
N VAL A 137 -20.48 -1.48 -14.51
CA VAL A 137 -19.79 -1.96 -13.31
C VAL A 137 -18.28 -1.78 -13.45
N ILE A 138 -17.66 -1.17 -12.45
CA ILE A 138 -16.21 -1.14 -12.35
C ILE A 138 -15.74 -2.38 -11.59
N ILE A 139 -14.97 -3.22 -12.24
CA ILE A 139 -14.36 -4.40 -11.65
C ILE A 139 -12.90 -4.07 -11.30
N LYS A 140 -12.52 -4.27 -10.05
CA LYS A 140 -11.16 -3.94 -9.58
C LYS A 140 -10.52 -5.15 -8.92
N ILE A 141 -9.32 -5.53 -9.34
CA ILE A 141 -8.53 -6.50 -8.59
C ILE A 141 -8.09 -5.88 -7.26
N LEU A 142 -8.01 -6.70 -6.19
CA LEU A 142 -7.75 -6.18 -4.85
C LEU A 142 -6.39 -5.49 -4.74
N GLU A 143 -5.35 -6.05 -5.33
CA GLU A 143 -3.97 -5.60 -5.17
C GLU A 143 -3.38 -4.99 -6.46
N GLY A 144 -4.17 -4.26 -7.25
CA GLY A 144 -3.70 -3.53 -8.44
C GLY A 144 -3.14 -2.13 -8.12
N THR A 145 -2.27 -1.62 -8.98
CA THR A 145 -1.69 -0.27 -8.90
C THR A 145 -1.71 0.44 -10.23
N HIS A 146 -1.66 1.77 -10.21
CA HIS A 146 -1.58 2.63 -11.42
C HIS A 146 -2.69 2.37 -12.46
N GLY A 147 -3.90 2.03 -11.98
CA GLY A 147 -5.02 1.68 -12.85
C GLY A 147 -4.98 0.26 -13.42
N ASN A 148 -3.89 -0.48 -13.24
CA ASN A 148 -3.82 -1.87 -13.65
C ASN A 148 -4.82 -2.72 -12.84
N GLY A 149 -5.61 -3.54 -13.55
CA GLY A 149 -6.66 -4.34 -12.93
C GLY A 149 -7.90 -3.54 -12.53
N VAL A 150 -8.18 -2.44 -13.22
CA VAL A 150 -9.46 -1.71 -13.18
C VAL A 150 -10.11 -1.84 -14.54
N ILE A 151 -11.28 -2.45 -14.58
CA ILE A 151 -12.01 -2.79 -15.81
C ILE A 151 -13.39 -2.16 -15.71
N LEU A 152 -13.78 -1.37 -16.72
CA LEU A 152 -15.15 -0.91 -16.91
C LEU A 152 -15.91 -1.98 -17.73
N ALA A 153 -16.96 -2.51 -17.18
CA ALA A 153 -17.91 -3.38 -17.88
C ALA A 153 -19.20 -2.59 -18.15
N ASP A 154 -19.44 -2.26 -19.40
CA ASP A 154 -20.53 -1.37 -19.81
C ASP A 154 -21.91 -2.04 -19.78
N ASN A 155 -21.95 -3.37 -19.67
CA ASN A 155 -23.20 -4.15 -19.65
C ASN A 155 -23.03 -5.46 -18.88
N TYR A 156 -24.15 -6.09 -18.58
CA TYR A 156 -24.21 -7.34 -17.83
C TYR A 156 -23.33 -8.46 -18.41
N LEU A 157 -23.37 -8.68 -19.73
CA LEU A 157 -22.62 -9.79 -20.35
C LEU A 157 -21.12 -9.56 -20.27
N SER A 158 -20.68 -8.33 -20.49
CA SER A 158 -19.26 -7.92 -20.34
C SER A 158 -18.79 -8.10 -18.89
N ALA A 159 -19.62 -7.68 -17.92
CA ALA A 159 -19.32 -7.88 -16.51
C ALA A 159 -19.23 -9.36 -16.14
N LEU A 160 -20.19 -10.17 -16.55
CA LEU A 160 -20.24 -11.61 -16.26
C LEU A 160 -19.01 -12.32 -16.82
N SER A 161 -18.70 -12.13 -18.11
CA SER A 161 -17.54 -12.75 -18.76
C SER A 161 -16.21 -12.37 -18.11
N THR A 162 -16.08 -11.08 -17.74
CA THR A 162 -14.87 -10.60 -17.04
C THR A 162 -14.72 -11.26 -15.67
N ILE A 163 -15.80 -11.32 -14.89
CA ILE A 163 -15.79 -11.92 -13.55
C ILE A 163 -15.48 -13.42 -13.61
N GLU A 164 -16.08 -14.14 -14.56
CA GLU A 164 -15.80 -15.57 -14.79
C GLU A 164 -14.33 -15.81 -15.12
N THR A 165 -13.76 -14.96 -15.98
CA THR A 165 -12.33 -15.01 -16.34
C THR A 165 -11.43 -14.80 -15.12
N LEU A 166 -11.69 -13.75 -14.33
CA LEU A 166 -10.92 -13.46 -13.13
C LEU A 166 -11.03 -14.57 -12.09
N LYS A 167 -12.23 -15.13 -11.93
CA LYS A 167 -12.51 -16.23 -11.02
C LYS A 167 -11.76 -17.49 -11.43
N THR A 168 -11.80 -17.85 -12.72
CA THR A 168 -11.06 -18.99 -13.27
C THR A 168 -9.55 -18.82 -13.07
N ALA A 169 -9.05 -17.60 -13.21
CA ALA A 169 -7.64 -17.28 -12.95
C ALA A 169 -7.27 -17.18 -11.45
N GLY A 170 -8.21 -17.39 -10.53
CA GLY A 170 -7.98 -17.30 -9.10
C GLY A 170 -7.73 -15.87 -8.60
N VAL A 171 -8.07 -14.85 -9.40
CA VAL A 171 -7.82 -13.44 -9.07
C VAL A 171 -8.96 -12.91 -8.21
N LYS A 172 -8.62 -12.35 -7.06
CA LYS A 172 -9.59 -11.69 -6.16
C LYS A 172 -9.94 -10.30 -6.70
N PHE A 173 -11.23 -9.97 -6.69
CA PHE A 173 -11.73 -8.69 -7.22
C PHE A 173 -12.89 -8.16 -6.35
N LEU A 174 -13.20 -6.89 -6.55
CA LEU A 174 -14.41 -6.23 -6.04
C LEU A 174 -15.16 -5.55 -7.19
N LEU A 175 -16.44 -5.27 -6.96
CA LEU A 175 -17.35 -4.58 -7.87
C LEU A 175 -17.74 -3.22 -7.29
N GLN A 176 -17.80 -2.21 -8.14
CA GLN A 176 -18.26 -0.85 -7.83
C GLN A 176 -19.14 -0.29 -8.94
#